data_1227c7fa9ed3f9bd8cf68cea0c8bdc43
#
_entry.id   1227c7fa9ed3f9bd8cf68cea0c8bdc43
#
_cell.length_a   1.000
_cell.length_b   1.000
_cell.length_c   1.000
_cell.angle_alpha   90.00
_cell.angle_beta   90.00
_cell.angle_gamma   90.00
#
_symmetry.space_group_name_H-M   'P 1'
#
loop_
_entity.id
_entity.type
_entity.pdbx_description
1 polymer ?
#
loop_
_entity_poly.entity_id
_entity_poly.type
_entity_poly.pdbx_seq_one_letter_code
_entity_poly.pdbx_strand_id
1 'polypeptide(L)'
;MLMNSGEYLNLVQNIKQEIQSAQYRAALNVNRELICLYYDIGSAINEHKTWGNKFIENLATDIRLAFPEAKGYSVRNLKYMAKFAATYPDREFVQTVSAQIPWSHNVAILDKVKTEEQREWYIRKTAENGWSHSVLVHQIESNLYERQVIANKVNNFETHLASPQSELAAQTMKDPYVFDFIPFKEDMMERDIEQALVKDVTKLLLELGTGFAFLGNQYHLNVGGDDFYIDLLFYNLNLRCYVVIELKTGEFKPEYAGQLNFYLSAVDGILKKDDDHPSIGLLLCKSKNDLVAEYALKDMSKPMGISAYKVTSSLPEELQRQLPSIEDIEKRIQRE
;
A
#
# COMPACT_ATOMS: atom_id res chain seq x y z
N MET A 1 23.03 27.82 38.07
CA MET A 1 23.34 26.67 37.20
C MET A 1 22.68 26.93 35.84
N LEU A 2 23.44 27.26 34.83
CA LEU A 2 22.92 27.39 33.46
C LEU A 2 22.63 25.99 32.97
N MET A 3 21.35 25.66 32.76
CA MET A 3 20.98 24.40 32.09
C MET A 3 21.71 24.30 30.75
N ASN A 4 22.41 23.19 30.55
CA ASN A 4 23.05 22.91 29.26
C ASN A 4 21.95 22.85 28.21
N SER A 5 21.94 23.75 27.25
CA SER A 5 20.85 23.90 26.28
C SER A 5 20.59 22.60 25.47
N GLY A 6 21.63 21.77 25.29
CA GLY A 6 21.52 20.46 24.62
C GLY A 6 20.76 19.44 25.46
N GLU A 7 21.01 19.36 26.77
CA GLU A 7 20.28 18.44 27.67
C GLU A 7 18.81 18.82 27.80
N TYR A 8 18.52 20.12 27.86
CA TYR A 8 17.14 20.60 27.88
C TYR A 8 16.37 20.26 26.60
N LEU A 9 16.99 20.48 25.44
CA LEU A 9 16.37 20.15 24.15
C LEU A 9 16.10 18.65 24.02
N ASN A 10 17.03 17.79 24.44
CA ASN A 10 16.86 16.35 24.46
C ASN A 10 15.73 15.93 25.41
N LEU A 11 15.65 16.50 26.62
CA LEU A 11 14.56 16.23 27.57
C LEU A 11 13.21 16.63 26.97
N VAL A 12 13.11 17.82 26.36
CA VAL A 12 11.86 18.28 25.70
C VAL A 12 11.47 17.36 24.56
N GLN A 13 12.42 16.89 23.76
CA GLN A 13 12.17 15.96 22.66
C GLN A 13 11.63 14.62 23.18
N ASN A 14 12.26 14.06 24.22
CA ASN A 14 11.81 12.81 24.85
C ASN A 14 10.40 12.93 25.43
N ILE A 15 10.11 14.02 26.16
CA ILE A 15 8.77 14.27 26.71
C ILE A 15 7.73 14.39 25.59
N LYS A 16 8.03 15.10 24.51
CA LYS A 16 7.13 15.18 23.34
C LYS A 16 6.85 13.81 22.73
N GLN A 17 7.87 12.96 22.58
CA GLN A 17 7.71 11.60 22.09
C GLN A 17 6.86 10.73 23.03
N GLU A 18 7.07 10.84 24.34
CA GLU A 18 6.26 10.13 25.34
C GLU A 18 4.79 10.56 25.30
N ILE A 19 4.51 11.87 25.21
CA ILE A 19 3.15 12.39 25.07
C ILE A 19 2.50 11.87 23.79
N GLN A 20 3.16 11.95 22.65
CA GLN A 20 2.64 11.44 21.37
C GLN A 20 2.38 9.94 21.44
N SER A 21 3.29 9.17 22.00
CA SER A 21 3.15 7.73 22.16
C SER A 21 1.99 7.36 23.09
N ALA A 22 1.79 8.13 24.17
CA ALA A 22 0.67 7.92 25.10
C ALA A 22 -0.67 8.25 24.43
N GLN A 23 -0.75 9.35 23.68
CA GLN A 23 -1.95 9.72 22.91
C GLN A 23 -2.29 8.67 21.86
N TYR A 24 -1.28 8.16 21.14
CA TYR A 24 -1.45 7.09 20.14
C TYR A 24 -1.98 5.81 20.79
N ARG A 25 -1.37 5.35 21.89
CA ARG A 25 -1.85 4.17 22.64
C ARG A 25 -3.29 4.35 23.14
N ALA A 26 -3.64 5.55 23.63
CA ALA A 26 -5.00 5.83 24.07
C ALA A 26 -6.01 5.73 22.91
N ALA A 27 -5.68 6.29 21.75
CA ALA A 27 -6.53 6.22 20.56
C ALA A 27 -6.72 4.76 20.09
N LEU A 28 -5.66 3.95 20.08
CA LEU A 28 -5.73 2.52 19.74
C LEU A 28 -6.62 1.75 20.73
N ASN A 29 -6.50 2.03 22.04
CA ASN A 29 -7.34 1.37 23.05
C ASN A 29 -8.82 1.73 22.87
N VAL A 30 -9.15 2.98 22.60
CA VAL A 30 -10.54 3.39 22.33
C VAL A 30 -11.10 2.69 21.10
N ASN A 31 -10.32 2.60 20.01
CA ASN A 31 -10.73 1.87 18.83
C ASN A 31 -10.95 0.37 19.13
N ARG A 32 -10.05 -0.24 19.87
CA ARG A 32 -10.14 -1.65 20.28
C ARG A 32 -11.42 -1.94 21.07
N GLU A 33 -11.71 -1.12 22.08
CA GLU A 33 -12.95 -1.25 22.88
C GLU A 33 -14.20 -1.10 22.00
N LEU A 34 -14.19 -0.15 21.07
CA LEU A 34 -15.30 0.07 20.14
C LEU A 34 -15.52 -1.16 19.21
N ILE A 35 -14.47 -1.71 18.63
CA ILE A 35 -14.56 -2.87 17.74
C ILE A 35 -15.04 -4.10 18.51
N CYS A 36 -14.53 -4.33 19.73
CA CYS A 36 -14.97 -5.42 20.60
C CYS A 36 -16.45 -5.26 20.99
N LEU A 37 -16.88 -4.06 21.35
CA LEU A 37 -18.29 -3.76 21.63
C LEU A 37 -19.18 -4.05 20.41
N TYR A 38 -18.76 -3.64 19.21
CA TYR A 38 -19.53 -3.90 17.99
C TYR A 38 -19.60 -5.39 17.66
N TYR A 39 -18.54 -6.14 17.93
CA TYR A 39 -18.53 -7.60 17.84
C TYR A 39 -19.51 -8.23 18.82
N ASP A 40 -19.49 -7.85 20.10
CA ASP A 40 -20.35 -8.39 21.14
C ASP A 40 -21.84 -8.08 20.85
N ILE A 41 -22.16 -6.86 20.41
CA ILE A 41 -23.52 -6.50 19.92
C ILE A 41 -23.91 -7.37 18.73
N GLY A 42 -23.01 -7.54 17.76
CA GLY A 42 -23.24 -8.35 16.58
C GLY A 42 -23.52 -9.83 16.93
N SER A 43 -22.77 -10.38 17.89
CA SER A 43 -22.96 -11.73 18.41
C SER A 43 -24.33 -11.88 19.07
N ALA A 44 -24.70 -10.93 19.94
CA ALA A 44 -26.02 -10.92 20.58
C ALA A 44 -27.17 -10.83 19.55
N ILE A 45 -27.01 -9.99 18.49
CA ILE A 45 -28.00 -9.94 17.41
C ILE A 45 -28.09 -11.30 16.69
N ASN A 46 -27.00 -11.99 16.44
CA ASN A 46 -26.96 -13.28 15.76
C ASN A 46 -27.62 -14.40 16.59
N GLU A 47 -27.46 -14.39 17.91
CA GLU A 47 -28.12 -15.32 18.83
C GLU A 47 -29.65 -15.18 18.82
N HIS A 48 -30.15 -13.95 18.56
CA HIS A 48 -31.56 -13.62 18.61
C HIS A 48 -32.24 -13.44 17.25
N LYS A 49 -31.63 -13.97 16.16
CA LYS A 49 -32.17 -13.86 14.78
C LYS A 49 -33.63 -14.34 14.61
N THR A 50 -34.10 -15.21 15.50
CA THR A 50 -35.46 -15.74 15.48
C THR A 50 -36.56 -14.78 15.95
N TRP A 51 -36.19 -13.61 16.52
CA TRP A 51 -37.13 -12.63 17.10
C TRP A 51 -37.92 -11.81 16.06
N GLY A 52 -37.73 -12.09 14.76
CA GLY A 52 -38.53 -11.54 13.68
C GLY A 52 -37.90 -10.35 12.96
N ASN A 53 -38.53 -9.96 11.84
CA ASN A 53 -37.95 -9.03 10.86
C ASN A 53 -37.75 -7.58 11.39
N LYS A 54 -38.45 -7.17 12.47
CA LYS A 54 -38.34 -5.83 13.07
C LYS A 54 -37.43 -5.74 14.27
N PHE A 55 -36.80 -6.84 14.68
CA PHE A 55 -35.95 -6.87 15.87
C PHE A 55 -34.84 -5.83 15.83
N ILE A 56 -34.07 -5.75 14.73
CA ILE A 56 -32.95 -4.80 14.60
C ILE A 56 -33.46 -3.35 14.54
N GLU A 57 -34.62 -3.11 13.95
CA GLU A 57 -35.25 -1.77 13.89
C GLU A 57 -35.69 -1.30 15.29
N ASN A 58 -36.32 -2.18 16.05
CA ASN A 58 -36.71 -1.91 17.45
C ASN A 58 -35.46 -1.67 18.31
N LEU A 59 -34.45 -2.55 18.22
CA LEU A 59 -33.17 -2.41 18.93
C LEU A 59 -32.50 -1.07 18.62
N ALA A 60 -32.45 -0.65 17.35
CA ALA A 60 -31.88 0.64 16.96
C ALA A 60 -32.64 1.82 17.58
N THR A 61 -33.97 1.70 17.70
CA THR A 61 -34.85 2.72 18.31
C THR A 61 -34.61 2.80 19.81
N ASP A 62 -34.57 1.65 20.50
CA ASP A 62 -34.40 1.58 21.95
C ASP A 62 -33.00 2.08 22.36
N ILE A 63 -31.93 1.72 21.63
CA ILE A 63 -30.58 2.25 21.85
C ILE A 63 -30.57 3.78 21.68
N ARG A 64 -31.23 4.33 20.64
CA ARG A 64 -31.26 5.77 20.41
C ARG A 64 -32.01 6.51 21.52
N LEU A 65 -33.07 5.91 22.08
CA LEU A 65 -33.81 6.49 23.19
C LEU A 65 -32.98 6.49 24.49
N ALA A 66 -32.27 5.40 24.73
CA ALA A 66 -31.42 5.26 25.93
C ALA A 66 -30.12 6.10 25.86
N PHE A 67 -29.58 6.27 24.66
CA PHE A 67 -28.31 6.97 24.41
C PHE A 67 -28.43 7.98 23.25
N PRO A 68 -29.14 9.12 23.43
CA PRO A 68 -29.42 10.06 22.34
C PRO A 68 -28.19 10.65 21.68
N GLU A 69 -27.11 10.84 22.43
CA GLU A 69 -25.84 11.40 21.95
C GLU A 69 -24.94 10.36 21.29
N ALA A 70 -25.21 9.07 21.47
CA ALA A 70 -24.38 8.01 20.93
C ALA A 70 -24.59 7.83 19.41
N LYS A 71 -23.51 7.87 18.66
CA LYS A 71 -23.53 7.65 17.21
C LYS A 71 -23.10 6.21 16.89
N GLY A 72 -23.52 5.70 15.73
CA GLY A 72 -23.04 4.39 15.27
C GLY A 72 -24.02 3.23 15.46
N TYR A 73 -25.23 3.45 15.99
CA TYR A 73 -26.22 2.39 16.25
C TYR A 73 -27.44 2.47 15.31
N SER A 74 -27.23 2.89 14.06
CA SER A 74 -28.27 2.82 13.03
C SER A 74 -28.58 1.36 12.65
N VAL A 75 -29.78 1.10 12.13
CA VAL A 75 -30.19 -0.22 11.62
C VAL A 75 -29.13 -0.80 10.65
N ARG A 76 -28.60 0.02 9.75
CA ARG A 76 -27.54 -0.39 8.82
C ARG A 76 -26.30 -0.85 9.56
N ASN A 77 -25.85 -0.07 10.55
CA ASN A 77 -24.63 -0.40 11.28
C ASN A 77 -24.79 -1.62 12.20
N LEU A 78 -25.95 -1.80 12.84
CA LEU A 78 -26.27 -3.02 13.61
C LEU A 78 -26.26 -4.28 12.70
N LYS A 79 -26.72 -4.17 11.45
CA LYS A 79 -26.60 -5.25 10.47
C LYS A 79 -25.12 -5.53 10.12
N TYR A 80 -24.27 -4.51 10.01
CA TYR A 80 -22.83 -4.71 9.82
C TYR A 80 -22.18 -5.36 11.05
N MET A 81 -22.56 -4.98 12.26
CA MET A 81 -22.06 -5.64 13.48
C MET A 81 -22.43 -7.13 13.49
N ALA A 82 -23.67 -7.47 13.14
CA ALA A 82 -24.11 -8.87 13.03
C ALA A 82 -23.33 -9.63 11.93
N LYS A 83 -23.12 -9.01 10.75
CA LYS A 83 -22.30 -9.58 9.67
C LYS A 83 -20.85 -9.77 10.11
N PHE A 84 -20.28 -8.80 10.81
CA PHE A 84 -18.91 -8.84 11.33
C PHE A 84 -18.71 -10.00 12.30
N ALA A 85 -19.57 -10.13 13.31
CA ALA A 85 -19.51 -11.22 14.28
C ALA A 85 -19.76 -12.61 13.62
N ALA A 86 -20.59 -12.68 12.59
CA ALA A 86 -20.81 -13.93 11.84
C ALA A 86 -19.61 -14.30 10.95
N THR A 87 -18.89 -13.30 10.45
CA THR A 87 -17.73 -13.50 9.55
C THR A 87 -16.47 -13.89 10.33
N TYR A 88 -16.30 -13.35 11.54
CA TYR A 88 -15.15 -13.61 12.40
C TYR A 88 -15.60 -14.31 13.69
N PRO A 89 -15.76 -15.63 13.69
CA PRO A 89 -16.25 -16.35 14.86
C PRO A 89 -15.25 -16.36 16.03
N ASP A 90 -13.98 -16.12 15.74
CA ASP A 90 -12.92 -16.05 16.74
C ASP A 90 -12.82 -14.63 17.34
N ARG A 91 -13.25 -14.50 18.59
CA ARG A 91 -13.17 -13.23 19.34
C ARG A 91 -11.72 -12.78 19.59
N GLU A 92 -10.79 -13.72 19.74
CA GLU A 92 -9.37 -13.39 19.94
C GLU A 92 -8.79 -12.74 18.68
N PHE A 93 -9.12 -13.27 17.50
CA PHE A 93 -8.77 -12.66 16.23
C PHE A 93 -9.32 -11.22 16.12
N VAL A 94 -10.57 -11.01 16.47
CA VAL A 94 -11.17 -9.67 16.46
C VAL A 94 -10.41 -8.72 17.37
N GLN A 95 -10.11 -9.13 18.59
CA GLN A 95 -9.45 -8.32 19.59
C GLN A 95 -7.98 -7.99 19.25
N THR A 96 -7.28 -8.91 18.59
CA THR A 96 -5.84 -8.80 18.32
C THR A 96 -5.53 -8.29 16.91
N VAL A 97 -6.37 -8.56 15.93
CA VAL A 97 -6.14 -8.26 14.51
C VAL A 97 -7.12 -7.20 14.01
N SER A 98 -8.42 -7.50 13.98
CA SER A 98 -9.43 -6.57 13.41
C SER A 98 -9.53 -5.24 14.18
N ALA A 99 -9.28 -5.25 15.48
CA ALA A 99 -9.32 -4.06 16.33
C ALA A 99 -8.12 -3.10 16.12
N GLN A 100 -7.13 -3.48 15.32
CA GLN A 100 -6.02 -2.60 14.96
C GLN A 100 -6.39 -1.55 13.92
N ILE A 101 -7.50 -1.74 13.20
CA ILE A 101 -7.97 -0.82 12.16
C ILE A 101 -9.35 -0.23 12.52
N PRO A 102 -9.70 0.98 12.01
CA PRO A 102 -10.99 1.61 12.27
C PRO A 102 -12.18 0.78 11.78
N TRP A 103 -13.37 1.00 12.38
CA TRP A 103 -14.60 0.32 11.99
C TRP A 103 -14.93 0.46 10.50
N SER A 104 -14.79 1.66 9.94
CA SER A 104 -15.05 1.89 8.51
C SER A 104 -14.19 1.03 7.59
N HIS A 105 -12.95 0.75 7.98
CA HIS A 105 -12.05 -0.13 7.24
C HIS A 105 -12.52 -1.59 7.32
N ASN A 106 -12.91 -2.05 8.51
CA ASN A 106 -13.49 -3.39 8.67
C ASN A 106 -14.74 -3.58 7.81
N VAL A 107 -15.63 -2.57 7.76
CA VAL A 107 -16.82 -2.60 6.89
C VAL A 107 -16.45 -2.69 5.41
N ALA A 108 -15.48 -1.89 4.96
CA ALA A 108 -15.02 -1.94 3.57
C ALA A 108 -14.46 -3.32 3.18
N ILE A 109 -13.66 -3.92 4.06
CA ILE A 109 -13.12 -5.27 3.85
C ILE A 109 -14.24 -6.31 3.80
N LEU A 110 -15.21 -6.25 4.72
CA LEU A 110 -16.37 -7.15 4.74
C LEU A 110 -17.22 -7.08 3.47
N ASP A 111 -17.32 -5.93 2.85
CA ASP A 111 -18.12 -5.72 1.65
C ASP A 111 -17.41 -6.13 0.37
N LYS A 112 -16.10 -5.86 0.29
CA LYS A 112 -15.33 -5.97 -0.95
C LYS A 112 -14.48 -7.24 -1.03
N VAL A 113 -14.10 -7.85 0.09
CA VAL A 113 -13.18 -9.00 0.13
C VAL A 113 -13.94 -10.29 0.48
N LYS A 114 -13.77 -11.33 -0.36
CA LYS A 114 -14.61 -12.54 -0.29
C LYS A 114 -14.06 -13.61 0.64
N THR A 115 -12.74 -13.85 0.63
CA THR A 115 -12.13 -14.95 1.38
C THR A 115 -11.60 -14.48 2.74
N GLU A 116 -11.56 -15.38 3.70
CA GLU A 116 -11.06 -15.11 5.04
C GLU A 116 -9.58 -14.73 5.02
N GLU A 117 -8.77 -15.49 4.27
CA GLU A 117 -7.35 -15.26 4.11
C GLU A 117 -7.03 -13.87 3.55
N GLN A 118 -7.76 -13.46 2.49
CA GLN A 118 -7.60 -12.11 1.93
C GLN A 118 -8.00 -11.03 2.92
N ARG A 119 -9.13 -11.23 3.68
CA ARG A 119 -9.58 -10.27 4.68
C ARG A 119 -8.52 -10.08 5.77
N GLU A 120 -7.99 -11.18 6.31
CA GLU A 120 -6.92 -11.11 7.30
C GLU A 120 -5.69 -10.36 6.76
N TRP A 121 -5.27 -10.68 5.54
CA TRP A 121 -4.15 -10.03 4.89
C TRP A 121 -4.36 -8.52 4.74
N TYR A 122 -5.54 -8.08 4.26
CA TYR A 122 -5.84 -6.65 4.12
C TYR A 122 -5.92 -5.93 5.47
N ILE A 123 -6.44 -6.57 6.53
CA ILE A 123 -6.45 -6.00 7.89
C ILE A 123 -5.01 -5.77 8.36
N ARG A 124 -4.15 -6.78 8.27
CA ARG A 124 -2.74 -6.68 8.69
C ARG A 124 -2.00 -5.62 7.88
N LYS A 125 -2.14 -5.62 6.56
CA LYS A 125 -1.51 -4.61 5.69
C LYS A 125 -2.01 -3.20 5.96
N THR A 126 -3.28 -3.03 6.27
CA THR A 126 -3.84 -1.73 6.66
C THR A 126 -3.23 -1.24 7.97
N ALA A 127 -3.09 -2.11 8.97
CA ALA A 127 -2.49 -1.77 10.25
C ALA A 127 -0.98 -1.45 10.12
N GLU A 128 -0.24 -2.28 9.36
CA GLU A 128 1.20 -2.12 9.12
C GLU A 128 1.53 -0.82 8.38
N ASN A 129 0.74 -0.48 7.37
CA ASN A 129 1.02 0.64 6.48
C ASN A 129 0.26 1.92 6.85
N GLY A 130 -0.63 1.87 7.83
CA GLY A 130 -1.44 3.02 8.23
C GLY A 130 -2.36 3.54 7.11
N TRP A 131 -2.90 2.65 6.27
CA TRP A 131 -3.73 3.05 5.14
C TRP A 131 -4.97 3.81 5.59
N SER A 132 -5.25 4.93 4.94
CA SER A 132 -6.55 5.59 5.05
C SER A 132 -7.64 4.72 4.40
N HIS A 133 -8.91 5.01 4.69
CA HIS A 133 -10.03 4.27 4.10
C HIS A 133 -9.99 4.29 2.56
N SER A 134 -9.70 5.43 1.95
CA SER A 134 -9.61 5.55 0.48
C SER A 134 -8.45 4.75 -0.10
N VAL A 135 -7.28 4.74 0.56
CA VAL A 135 -6.13 3.92 0.14
C VAL A 135 -6.46 2.44 0.25
N LEU A 136 -7.06 1.98 1.36
CA LEU A 136 -7.48 0.59 1.51
C LEU A 136 -8.44 0.16 0.40
N VAL A 137 -9.48 0.97 0.14
CA VAL A 137 -10.46 0.67 -0.93
C VAL A 137 -9.77 0.58 -2.29
N HIS A 138 -8.89 1.52 -2.62
CA HIS A 138 -8.11 1.48 -3.85
C HIS A 138 -7.25 0.21 -3.96
N GLN A 139 -6.55 -0.18 -2.88
CA GLN A 139 -5.73 -1.39 -2.89
C GLN A 139 -6.55 -2.67 -3.07
N ILE A 140 -7.76 -2.73 -2.50
CA ILE A 140 -8.69 -3.86 -2.72
C ILE A 140 -9.17 -3.87 -4.18
N GLU A 141 -9.60 -2.74 -4.72
CA GLU A 141 -10.13 -2.62 -6.09
C GLU A 141 -9.07 -2.86 -7.17
N SER A 142 -7.81 -2.51 -6.88
CA SER A 142 -6.66 -2.83 -7.75
C SER A 142 -6.14 -4.26 -7.58
N ASN A 143 -6.83 -5.12 -6.81
CA ASN A 143 -6.46 -6.52 -6.56
C ASN A 143 -5.02 -6.67 -6.02
N LEU A 144 -4.65 -5.88 -5.01
CA LEU A 144 -3.28 -5.89 -4.49
C LEU A 144 -2.87 -7.27 -3.97
N TYR A 145 -3.77 -8.01 -3.30
CA TYR A 145 -3.48 -9.35 -2.79
C TYR A 145 -3.03 -10.30 -3.91
N GLU A 146 -3.75 -10.30 -5.02
CA GLU A 146 -3.45 -11.14 -6.19
C GLU A 146 -2.10 -10.76 -6.80
N ARG A 147 -1.84 -9.46 -6.94
CA ARG A 147 -0.60 -8.93 -7.55
C ARG A 147 0.63 -9.11 -6.66
N GLN A 148 0.46 -9.13 -5.35
CA GLN A 148 1.58 -9.18 -4.39
C GLN A 148 1.80 -10.56 -3.79
N VAL A 149 0.74 -11.36 -3.58
CA VAL A 149 0.82 -12.65 -2.89
C VAL A 149 0.70 -13.82 -3.87
N ILE A 150 -0.28 -13.74 -4.81
CA ILE A 150 -0.60 -14.87 -5.69
C ILE A 150 0.23 -14.86 -6.96
N ALA A 151 0.55 -13.67 -7.50
CA ALA A 151 1.26 -13.57 -8.77
C ALA A 151 2.62 -14.29 -8.76
N ASN A 152 2.93 -15.00 -9.85
CA ASN A 152 4.26 -15.53 -10.09
C ASN A 152 5.21 -14.37 -10.46
N LYS A 153 6.09 -14.01 -9.54
CA LYS A 153 7.01 -12.89 -9.68
C LYS A 153 8.38 -13.37 -10.16
N VAL A 154 8.74 -13.04 -11.36
CA VAL A 154 10.03 -13.43 -11.95
C VAL A 154 11.15 -12.56 -11.37
N ASN A 155 12.04 -13.16 -10.59
CA ASN A 155 13.19 -12.50 -9.96
C ASN A 155 14.32 -13.51 -9.67
N ASN A 156 15.51 -12.99 -9.34
CA ASN A 156 16.67 -13.78 -8.93
C ASN A 156 17.17 -13.39 -7.52
N PHE A 157 16.29 -12.85 -6.67
CA PHE A 157 16.67 -12.35 -5.34
C PHE A 157 17.26 -13.42 -4.45
N GLU A 158 16.71 -14.64 -4.43
CA GLU A 158 17.20 -15.74 -3.61
C GLU A 158 18.65 -16.15 -3.95
N THR A 159 19.05 -15.95 -5.23
CA THR A 159 20.39 -16.29 -5.69
C THR A 159 21.44 -15.25 -5.27
N HIS A 160 21.04 -13.98 -5.14
CA HIS A 160 21.96 -12.85 -4.99
C HIS A 160 21.83 -12.08 -3.67
N LEU A 161 20.79 -12.33 -2.89
CA LEU A 161 20.58 -11.70 -1.59
C LEU A 161 20.53 -12.77 -0.49
N ALA A 162 21.13 -12.48 0.66
CA ALA A 162 21.00 -13.35 1.82
C ALA A 162 19.60 -13.24 2.44
N SER A 163 19.06 -14.33 3.04
CA SER A 163 17.88 -14.25 3.88
C SER A 163 18.17 -13.39 5.13
N PRO A 164 17.24 -12.56 5.62
CA PRO A 164 15.87 -12.36 5.15
C PRO A 164 15.69 -11.34 4.01
N GLN A 165 16.78 -10.77 3.49
CA GLN A 165 16.75 -9.70 2.49
C GLN A 165 16.08 -10.14 1.19
N SER A 166 16.37 -11.34 0.71
CA SER A 166 15.77 -11.91 -0.51
C SER A 166 14.27 -12.05 -0.40
N GLU A 167 13.77 -12.53 0.74
CA GLU A 167 12.34 -12.69 1.00
C GLU A 167 11.62 -11.33 1.08
N LEU A 168 12.22 -10.36 1.78
CA LEU A 168 11.67 -9.00 1.89
C LEU A 168 11.62 -8.31 0.52
N ALA A 169 12.66 -8.46 -0.32
CA ALA A 169 12.67 -7.91 -1.67
C ALA A 169 11.56 -8.55 -2.54
N ALA A 170 11.42 -9.88 -2.50
CA ALA A 170 10.36 -10.59 -3.22
C ALA A 170 8.95 -10.22 -2.73
N GLN A 171 8.75 -10.01 -1.43
CA GLN A 171 7.46 -9.56 -0.88
C GLN A 171 7.10 -8.14 -1.30
N THR A 172 8.09 -7.26 -1.46
CA THR A 172 7.88 -5.87 -1.87
C THR A 172 7.45 -5.77 -3.35
N MET A 173 7.90 -6.70 -4.18
CA MET A 173 7.62 -6.73 -5.60
C MET A 173 6.14 -7.06 -5.88
N LYS A 174 5.57 -6.47 -6.93
CA LYS A 174 4.22 -6.73 -7.46
C LYS A 174 4.28 -7.13 -8.92
N ASP A 175 3.30 -7.89 -9.38
CA ASP A 175 3.16 -8.23 -10.79
C ASP A 175 1.67 -8.44 -11.15
N PRO A 176 1.07 -7.57 -11.97
CA PRO A 176 1.63 -6.32 -12.49
C PRO A 176 1.60 -5.15 -11.50
N TYR A 177 2.40 -4.10 -11.78
CA TYR A 177 2.19 -2.77 -11.20
C TYR A 177 1.01 -2.09 -11.89
N VAL A 178 0.27 -1.25 -11.15
CA VAL A 178 -0.91 -0.52 -11.67
C VAL A 178 -0.71 0.98 -11.51
N PHE A 179 -0.58 1.67 -12.65
CA PHE A 179 -0.42 3.12 -12.71
C PHE A 179 -1.70 3.76 -13.27
N ASP A 180 -2.80 3.68 -12.49
CA ASP A 180 -4.12 4.17 -12.87
C ASP A 180 -4.26 5.71 -12.88
N PHE A 181 -3.25 6.39 -12.35
CA PHE A 181 -3.16 7.84 -12.32
C PHE A 181 -2.47 8.44 -13.55
N ILE A 182 -1.93 7.61 -14.45
CA ILE A 182 -1.34 8.06 -15.71
C ILE A 182 -2.44 8.11 -16.77
N PRO A 183 -2.68 9.27 -17.43
CA PRO A 183 -3.62 9.34 -18.53
C PRO A 183 -3.09 8.49 -19.69
N PHE A 184 -3.84 7.46 -20.06
CA PHE A 184 -3.47 6.56 -21.17
C PHE A 184 -3.53 7.29 -22.51
N LYS A 185 -2.46 7.16 -23.30
CA LYS A 185 -2.41 7.48 -24.74
C LYS A 185 -1.73 6.34 -25.46
N GLU A 186 -2.23 5.97 -26.64
CA GLU A 186 -1.70 4.82 -27.40
C GLU A 186 -0.22 4.96 -27.78
N ASP A 187 0.25 6.16 -28.01
CA ASP A 187 1.60 6.46 -28.51
C ASP A 187 2.56 6.99 -27.43
N MET A 188 2.33 6.66 -26.15
CA MET A 188 3.22 7.10 -25.06
C MET A 188 4.60 6.46 -25.18
N MET A 189 5.64 7.31 -25.19
CA MET A 189 7.02 6.88 -25.06
C MET A 189 7.40 6.62 -23.60
N GLU A 190 8.51 5.91 -23.36
CA GLU A 190 9.06 5.66 -22.00
C GLU A 190 9.17 6.95 -21.20
N ARG A 191 9.68 8.02 -21.81
CA ARG A 191 9.84 9.34 -21.20
C ARG A 191 8.50 9.98 -20.79
N ASP A 192 7.42 9.77 -21.54
CA ASP A 192 6.10 10.30 -21.20
C ASP A 192 5.53 9.61 -19.97
N ILE A 193 5.71 8.29 -19.87
CA ILE A 193 5.31 7.49 -18.71
C ILE A 193 6.13 7.90 -17.48
N GLU A 194 7.44 8.00 -17.62
CA GLU A 194 8.34 8.44 -16.55
C GLU A 194 7.92 9.82 -15.99
N GLN A 195 7.73 10.80 -16.89
CA GLN A 195 7.31 12.15 -16.48
C GLN A 195 5.93 12.14 -15.78
N ALA A 196 5.00 11.33 -16.26
CA ALA A 196 3.69 11.18 -15.63
C ALA A 196 3.78 10.52 -14.25
N LEU A 197 4.66 9.53 -14.07
CA LEU A 197 4.94 8.90 -12.77
C LEU A 197 5.51 9.90 -11.77
N VAL A 198 6.50 10.69 -12.19
CA VAL A 198 7.17 11.67 -11.34
C VAL A 198 6.25 12.86 -11.01
N LYS A 199 5.37 13.24 -11.94
CA LYS A 199 4.38 14.30 -11.70
C LYS A 199 3.45 13.98 -10.52
N ASP A 200 3.14 12.71 -10.31
CA ASP A 200 2.35 12.25 -9.15
C ASP A 200 3.15 11.23 -8.33
N VAL A 201 4.33 11.64 -7.86
CA VAL A 201 5.25 10.80 -7.08
C VAL A 201 4.58 10.21 -5.84
N THR A 202 3.57 10.87 -5.28
CA THR A 202 2.82 10.36 -4.13
C THR A 202 2.07 9.08 -4.48
N LYS A 203 1.39 9.05 -5.63
CA LYS A 203 0.69 7.85 -6.10
C LYS A 203 1.66 6.77 -6.54
N LEU A 204 2.78 7.15 -7.15
CA LEU A 204 3.86 6.21 -7.46
C LEU A 204 4.39 5.53 -6.19
N LEU A 205 4.68 6.29 -5.14
CA LEU A 205 5.14 5.74 -3.86
C LEU A 205 4.07 4.86 -3.19
N LEU A 206 2.79 5.20 -3.30
CA LEU A 206 1.69 4.34 -2.83
C LEU A 206 1.64 3.02 -3.60
N GLU A 207 1.84 3.06 -4.91
CA GLU A 207 1.90 1.83 -5.71
C GLU A 207 3.17 1.03 -5.44
N LEU A 208 4.33 1.64 -5.28
CA LEU A 208 5.57 0.92 -4.92
C LEU A 208 5.45 0.26 -3.54
N GLY A 209 4.85 0.95 -2.58
CA GLY A 209 4.65 0.46 -1.22
C GLY A 209 5.50 1.18 -0.18
N THR A 210 5.52 0.67 1.05
CA THR A 210 6.23 1.30 2.15
C THR A 210 7.74 1.17 2.06
N GLY A 211 8.41 2.18 2.61
CA GLY A 211 9.87 2.21 2.71
C GLY A 211 10.57 2.85 1.51
N PHE A 212 9.88 3.15 0.42
CA PHE A 212 10.49 3.81 -0.74
C PHE A 212 10.65 5.31 -0.51
N ALA A 213 11.87 5.81 -0.75
CA ALA A 213 12.21 7.22 -0.82
C ALA A 213 12.68 7.53 -2.25
N PHE A 214 12.04 8.50 -2.90
CA PHE A 214 12.38 8.91 -4.27
C PHE A 214 13.64 9.78 -4.24
N LEU A 215 14.66 9.40 -5.01
CA LEU A 215 15.93 10.12 -5.14
C LEU A 215 16.02 10.95 -6.42
N GLY A 216 15.36 10.52 -7.49
CA GLY A 216 15.32 11.26 -8.75
C GLY A 216 14.91 10.42 -9.94
N ASN A 217 14.61 11.12 -11.02
CA ASN A 217 14.41 10.53 -12.33
C ASN A 217 15.53 11.00 -13.28
N GLN A 218 15.78 10.26 -14.35
CA GLN A 218 16.92 10.47 -15.25
C GLN A 218 18.18 10.73 -14.44
N TYR A 219 18.39 9.85 -13.45
CA TYR A 219 19.48 10.04 -12.49
C TYR A 219 20.82 9.83 -13.17
N HIS A 220 21.61 10.89 -13.24
CA HIS A 220 22.89 10.91 -13.94
C HIS A 220 23.97 10.14 -13.18
N LEU A 221 24.65 9.24 -13.88
CA LEU A 221 25.85 8.53 -13.44
C LEU A 221 26.97 8.76 -14.46
N ASN A 222 28.16 9.13 -14.00
CA ASN A 222 29.34 9.13 -14.85
C ASN A 222 30.20 7.90 -14.53
N VAL A 223 30.44 7.07 -15.53
CA VAL A 223 31.21 5.83 -15.41
C VAL A 223 32.31 5.83 -16.45
N GLY A 224 33.55 5.95 -16.03
CA GLY A 224 34.69 5.92 -16.92
C GLY A 224 34.79 7.12 -17.90
N GLY A 225 34.04 8.18 -17.67
CA GLY A 225 33.95 9.35 -18.53
C GLY A 225 32.71 9.38 -19.41
N ASP A 226 31.95 8.29 -19.47
CA ASP A 226 30.68 8.21 -20.19
C ASP A 226 29.49 8.52 -19.25
N ASP A 227 28.48 9.17 -19.80
CA ASP A 227 27.29 9.59 -19.08
C ASP A 227 26.14 8.59 -19.27
N PHE A 228 25.57 8.15 -18.16
CA PHE A 228 24.44 7.23 -18.12
C PHE A 228 23.29 7.82 -17.31
N TYR A 229 22.06 7.43 -17.63
CA TYR A 229 20.87 7.96 -16.99
C TYR A 229 19.95 6.81 -16.58
N ILE A 230 19.62 6.74 -15.28
CA ILE A 230 18.66 5.80 -14.72
C ILE A 230 17.27 6.42 -14.78
N ASP A 231 16.26 5.71 -15.29
CA ASP A 231 14.89 6.24 -15.39
C ASP A 231 14.37 6.72 -14.05
N LEU A 232 14.36 5.86 -13.02
CA LEU A 232 13.93 6.21 -11.67
C LEU A 232 14.87 5.58 -10.63
N LEU A 233 15.37 6.40 -9.71
CA LEU A 233 16.18 5.94 -8.59
C LEU A 233 15.46 6.17 -7.28
N PHE A 234 15.42 5.12 -6.45
CA PHE A 234 14.87 5.15 -5.09
C PHE A 234 15.88 4.60 -4.09
N TYR A 235 15.64 4.88 -2.82
CA TYR A 235 16.22 4.16 -1.70
C TYR A 235 15.11 3.50 -0.89
N ASN A 236 15.24 2.22 -0.55
CA ASN A 236 14.27 1.54 0.29
C ASN A 236 14.80 1.41 1.73
N LEU A 237 14.14 2.09 2.66
CA LEU A 237 14.51 2.18 4.07
C LEU A 237 14.43 0.81 4.78
N ASN A 238 13.47 -0.03 4.41
CA ASN A 238 13.27 -1.35 5.03
C ASN A 238 14.32 -2.35 4.55
N LEU A 239 14.65 -2.28 3.26
CA LEU A 239 15.69 -3.11 2.62
C LEU A 239 17.10 -2.52 2.80
N ARG A 240 17.22 -1.25 3.19
CA ARG A 240 18.47 -0.52 3.31
C ARG A 240 19.34 -0.64 2.06
N CYS A 241 18.74 -0.40 0.90
CA CYS A 241 19.42 -0.48 -0.39
C CYS A 241 18.83 0.50 -1.41
N TYR A 242 19.62 0.81 -2.42
CA TYR A 242 19.12 1.52 -3.59
C TYR A 242 18.23 0.60 -4.42
N VAL A 243 17.22 1.19 -5.05
CA VAL A 243 16.31 0.50 -5.98
C VAL A 243 16.33 1.26 -7.29
N VAL A 244 16.82 0.57 -8.32
CA VAL A 244 16.87 1.07 -9.71
C VAL A 244 15.64 0.57 -10.44
N ILE A 245 14.83 1.46 -10.98
CA ILE A 245 13.66 1.10 -11.79
C ILE A 245 13.89 1.57 -13.22
N GLU A 246 13.81 0.63 -14.16
CA GLU A 246 13.84 0.88 -15.60
C GLU A 246 12.46 0.60 -16.20
N LEU A 247 12.01 1.49 -17.07
CA LEU A 247 10.71 1.44 -17.74
C LEU A 247 10.88 1.06 -19.20
N LYS A 248 10.03 0.16 -19.70
CA LYS A 248 9.99 -0.22 -21.11
C LYS A 248 8.55 -0.21 -21.61
N THR A 249 8.27 0.53 -22.67
CA THR A 249 6.92 0.66 -23.25
C THR A 249 6.47 -0.54 -24.07
N GLY A 250 7.37 -1.48 -24.31
CA GLY A 250 7.13 -2.71 -25.08
C GLY A 250 7.12 -3.97 -24.22
N GLU A 251 7.15 -5.09 -24.90
CA GLU A 251 7.37 -6.41 -24.32
C GLU A 251 8.80 -6.52 -23.78
N PHE A 252 8.98 -7.31 -22.71
CA PHE A 252 10.30 -7.62 -22.15
C PHE A 252 11.23 -8.24 -23.21
N LYS A 253 12.48 -7.76 -23.22
CA LYS A 253 13.58 -8.33 -24.02
C LYS A 253 14.79 -8.59 -23.12
N PRO A 254 15.55 -9.71 -23.36
CA PRO A 254 16.71 -10.08 -22.52
C PRO A 254 17.79 -8.99 -22.42
N GLU A 255 17.97 -8.17 -23.45
CA GLU A 255 18.93 -7.07 -23.46
C GLU A 255 18.69 -6.01 -22.36
N TYR A 256 17.43 -5.82 -21.95
CA TYR A 256 17.08 -4.87 -20.88
C TYR A 256 17.61 -5.31 -19.52
N ALA A 257 17.65 -6.62 -19.26
CA ALA A 257 18.25 -7.16 -18.04
C ALA A 257 19.75 -6.88 -17.97
N GLY A 258 20.46 -6.93 -19.11
CA GLY A 258 21.88 -6.57 -19.21
C GLY A 258 22.13 -5.08 -18.89
N GLN A 259 21.29 -4.17 -19.40
CA GLN A 259 21.35 -2.74 -19.09
C GLN A 259 21.14 -2.48 -17.58
N LEU A 260 20.09 -3.08 -17.01
CA LEU A 260 19.80 -2.94 -15.56
C LEU A 260 20.92 -3.51 -14.70
N ASN A 261 21.51 -4.66 -15.08
CA ASN A 261 22.66 -5.26 -14.37
C ASN A 261 23.88 -4.32 -14.34
N PHE A 262 24.13 -3.60 -15.43
CA PHE A 262 25.17 -2.57 -15.49
C PHE A 262 24.85 -1.40 -14.53
N TYR A 263 23.63 -0.87 -14.56
CA TYR A 263 23.22 0.21 -13.67
C TYR A 263 23.34 -0.15 -12.19
N LEU A 264 22.94 -1.36 -11.81
CA LEU A 264 23.10 -1.85 -10.43
C LEU A 264 24.56 -1.93 -10.01
N SER A 265 25.44 -2.34 -10.93
CA SER A 265 26.88 -2.35 -10.66
C SER A 265 27.45 -0.95 -10.49
N ALA A 266 27.00 0.01 -11.30
CA ALA A 266 27.42 1.41 -11.21
C ALA A 266 26.89 2.06 -9.93
N VAL A 267 25.63 1.84 -9.54
CA VAL A 267 25.05 2.36 -8.30
C VAL A 267 25.77 1.77 -7.08
N ASP A 268 26.06 0.46 -7.06
CA ASP A 268 26.83 -0.16 -5.98
C ASP A 268 28.25 0.40 -5.88
N GLY A 269 28.88 0.72 -7.00
CA GLY A 269 30.24 1.26 -7.02
C GLY A 269 30.35 2.75 -6.69
N ILE A 270 29.31 3.54 -6.97
CA ILE A 270 29.35 5.01 -6.88
C ILE A 270 28.56 5.56 -5.70
N LEU A 271 27.37 5.01 -5.45
CA LEU A 271 26.41 5.57 -4.48
C LEU A 271 26.32 4.76 -3.19
N LYS A 272 26.41 3.44 -3.28
CA LYS A 272 26.25 2.51 -2.15
C LYS A 272 27.30 2.78 -1.07
N LYS A 273 26.87 2.82 0.18
CA LYS A 273 27.72 2.93 1.36
C LYS A 273 27.96 1.56 1.99
N ASP A 274 28.95 1.48 2.89
CA ASP A 274 29.34 0.24 3.53
C ASP A 274 28.20 -0.43 4.34
N ASP A 275 27.30 0.38 4.92
CA ASP A 275 26.13 -0.06 5.68
C ASP A 275 24.94 -0.44 4.81
N ASP A 276 24.98 -0.21 3.51
CA ASP A 276 23.89 -0.54 2.58
C ASP A 276 24.01 -1.99 2.09
N HIS A 277 22.85 -2.63 1.93
CA HIS A 277 22.77 -3.89 1.23
C HIS A 277 22.95 -3.71 -0.29
N PRO A 278 23.19 -4.79 -1.05
CA PRO A 278 23.30 -4.71 -2.50
C PRO A 278 22.05 -4.05 -3.11
N SER A 279 22.26 -3.16 -4.08
CA SER A 279 21.17 -2.50 -4.80
C SER A 279 20.34 -3.50 -5.55
N ILE A 280 19.02 -3.31 -5.60
CA ILE A 280 18.09 -4.16 -6.35
C ILE A 280 17.54 -3.44 -7.57
N GLY A 281 17.30 -4.21 -8.64
CA GLY A 281 16.72 -3.72 -9.89
C GLY A 281 15.27 -4.15 -10.04
N LEU A 282 14.47 -3.28 -10.63
CA LEU A 282 13.10 -3.57 -11.04
C LEU A 282 12.91 -3.12 -12.48
N LEU A 283 12.73 -4.08 -13.37
CA LEU A 283 12.44 -3.82 -14.78
C LEU A 283 10.94 -3.90 -15.02
N LEU A 284 10.32 -2.79 -15.41
CA LEU A 284 8.89 -2.68 -15.65
C LEU A 284 8.63 -2.62 -17.15
N CYS A 285 7.93 -3.63 -17.68
CA CYS A 285 7.58 -3.73 -19.10
C CYS A 285 6.06 -3.73 -19.29
N LYS A 286 5.58 -3.34 -20.46
CA LYS A 286 4.14 -3.41 -20.78
C LYS A 286 3.62 -4.84 -20.76
N SER A 287 4.45 -5.81 -21.15
CA SER A 287 4.18 -7.25 -21.09
C SER A 287 5.49 -8.03 -20.99
N LYS A 288 5.40 -9.28 -20.53
CA LYS A 288 6.54 -10.20 -20.47
C LYS A 288 6.11 -11.64 -20.73
N ASN A 289 7.05 -12.43 -21.25
CA ASN A 289 6.97 -13.88 -21.20
C ASN A 289 7.79 -14.36 -19.99
N ASP A 290 7.15 -15.02 -19.04
CA ASP A 290 7.78 -15.42 -17.77
C ASP A 290 8.99 -16.34 -18.00
N LEU A 291 8.89 -17.30 -18.91
CA LEU A 291 9.97 -18.22 -19.19
C LEU A 291 11.19 -17.51 -19.82
N VAL A 292 10.95 -16.56 -20.74
CA VAL A 292 12.03 -15.74 -21.33
C VAL A 292 12.70 -14.88 -20.26
N ALA A 293 11.91 -14.30 -19.36
CA ALA A 293 12.39 -13.49 -18.26
C ALA A 293 13.21 -14.31 -17.26
N GLU A 294 12.74 -15.50 -16.89
CA GLU A 294 13.49 -16.44 -16.02
C GLU A 294 14.85 -16.82 -16.61
N TYR A 295 14.89 -17.16 -17.92
CA TYR A 295 16.15 -17.47 -18.58
C TYR A 295 17.09 -16.26 -18.64
N ALA A 296 16.58 -15.07 -18.89
CA ALA A 296 17.37 -13.85 -18.93
C ALA A 296 18.01 -13.52 -17.56
N LEU A 297 17.35 -13.86 -16.46
CA LEU A 297 17.87 -13.61 -15.11
C LEU A 297 18.91 -14.63 -14.64
N LYS A 298 18.98 -15.80 -15.26
CA LYS A 298 19.82 -16.93 -14.80
C LYS A 298 21.30 -16.58 -14.67
N ASP A 299 21.82 -15.79 -15.63
CA ASP A 299 23.25 -15.46 -15.71
C ASP A 299 23.54 -13.99 -15.27
N MET A 300 22.53 -13.27 -14.75
CA MET A 300 22.72 -11.92 -14.22
C MET A 300 23.40 -11.97 -12.86
N SER A 301 24.39 -11.11 -12.65
CA SER A 301 25.19 -11.06 -11.41
C SER A 301 24.60 -10.18 -10.32
N LYS A 302 23.53 -9.44 -10.61
CA LYS A 302 22.89 -8.52 -9.68
C LYS A 302 21.46 -8.92 -9.40
N PRO A 303 20.95 -8.64 -8.17
CA PRO A 303 19.58 -8.95 -7.79
C PRO A 303 18.57 -8.06 -8.52
N MET A 304 17.67 -8.66 -9.30
CA MET A 304 16.63 -7.92 -10.01
C MET A 304 15.35 -8.73 -10.19
N GLY A 305 14.25 -8.00 -10.40
CA GLY A 305 12.95 -8.54 -10.73
C GLY A 305 12.41 -7.93 -12.02
N ILE A 306 11.59 -8.70 -12.72
CA ILE A 306 10.92 -8.29 -13.96
C ILE A 306 9.42 -8.36 -13.73
N SER A 307 8.71 -7.23 -13.88
CA SER A 307 7.27 -7.15 -13.74
C SER A 307 6.62 -6.50 -14.94
N ALA A 308 5.39 -6.90 -15.19
CA ALA A 308 4.51 -6.12 -16.06
C ALA A 308 4.01 -4.86 -15.34
N TYR A 309 3.57 -3.85 -16.12
CA TYR A 309 2.78 -2.75 -15.58
C TYR A 309 1.55 -2.49 -16.45
N LYS A 310 0.51 -1.92 -15.83
CA LYS A 310 -0.72 -1.50 -16.49
C LYS A 310 -0.92 -0.01 -16.28
N VAL A 311 -1.19 0.69 -17.37
CA VAL A 311 -1.69 2.07 -17.35
C VAL A 311 -3.18 1.99 -17.68
N THR A 312 -4.02 2.32 -16.72
CA THR A 312 -5.48 2.23 -16.90
C THR A 312 -6.06 3.63 -16.91
N SER A 313 -6.74 3.97 -17.99
CA SER A 313 -7.39 5.28 -18.16
C SER A 313 -8.72 5.44 -17.41
N SER A 314 -9.16 4.41 -16.69
CA SER A 314 -10.45 4.43 -16.00
C SER A 314 -10.29 4.34 -14.50
N LEU A 315 -10.58 5.43 -13.81
CA LEU A 315 -11.10 5.34 -12.45
C LEU A 315 -12.27 4.33 -12.45
N PRO A 316 -12.39 3.45 -11.44
CA PRO A 316 -13.58 2.61 -11.29
C PRO A 316 -14.84 3.46 -11.49
N GLU A 317 -15.82 2.94 -12.23
CA GLU A 317 -17.04 3.71 -12.56
C GLU A 317 -17.74 4.34 -11.35
N GLU A 318 -17.62 3.73 -10.18
CA GLU A 318 -18.14 4.26 -8.91
C GLU A 318 -17.39 5.51 -8.44
N LEU A 319 -16.09 5.61 -8.67
CA LEU A 319 -15.30 6.81 -8.35
C LEU A 319 -15.50 7.92 -9.39
N GLN A 320 -15.71 7.58 -10.67
CA GLN A 320 -16.09 8.56 -11.70
C GLN A 320 -17.45 9.21 -11.40
N ARG A 321 -18.39 8.45 -10.83
CA ARG A 321 -19.73 8.98 -10.44
C ARG A 321 -19.71 9.81 -9.18
N GLN A 322 -18.69 9.73 -8.35
CA GLN A 322 -18.55 10.48 -7.09
C GLN A 322 -17.71 11.76 -7.24
N LEU A 323 -16.95 11.88 -8.31
CA LEU A 323 -16.24 13.12 -8.61
C LEU A 323 -17.22 14.12 -9.22
N PRO A 324 -17.33 15.35 -8.68
CA PRO A 324 -18.08 16.42 -9.35
C PRO A 324 -17.48 16.63 -10.73
N SER A 325 -18.33 16.77 -11.74
CA SER A 325 -17.87 17.09 -13.09
C SER A 325 -17.09 18.41 -13.08
N ILE A 326 -16.20 18.60 -14.07
CA ILE A 326 -15.47 19.87 -14.23
C ILE A 326 -16.46 21.04 -14.25
N GLU A 327 -17.62 20.86 -14.88
CA GLU A 327 -18.72 21.84 -14.93
C GLU A 327 -19.34 22.11 -13.55
N ASP A 328 -19.42 21.12 -12.66
CA ASP A 328 -19.92 21.29 -11.29
C ASP A 328 -18.90 22.01 -10.40
N ILE A 329 -17.62 21.79 -10.64
CA ILE A 329 -16.53 22.51 -9.96
C ILE A 329 -16.50 23.97 -10.43
N GLU A 330 -16.60 24.23 -11.72
CA GLU A 330 -16.63 25.57 -12.28
C GLU A 330 -17.86 26.37 -11.82
N LYS A 331 -19.04 25.73 -11.73
CA LYS A 331 -20.27 26.36 -11.19
C LYS A 331 -20.16 26.67 -9.69
N ARG A 332 -19.37 25.94 -8.93
CA ARG A 332 -19.12 26.24 -7.51
C ARG A 332 -18.16 27.42 -7.34
N ILE A 333 -17.10 27.47 -8.14
CA ILE A 333 -16.10 28.56 -8.12
C ILE A 333 -16.73 29.89 -8.59
N GLN A 334 -17.72 29.85 -9.49
CA GLN A 334 -18.42 31.06 -9.95
C GLN A 334 -19.52 31.56 -8.98
N ARG A 335 -19.82 30.83 -7.91
CA ARG A 335 -20.84 31.20 -6.90
C ARG A 335 -20.23 31.67 -5.57
N GLU A 336 -18.91 31.64 -5.42
CA GLU A 336 -18.15 32.35 -4.38
C GLU A 336 -17.51 33.63 -4.92
#